data_32dfe071dd3e0569e78ba30b34367f58
#
_entry.id   32dfe071dd3e0569e78ba30b34367f58
#
_cell.length_a   1.000
_cell.length_b   1.000
_cell.length_c   1.000
_cell.angle_alpha   90.00
_cell.angle_beta   90.00
_cell.angle_gamma   90.00
#
_symmetry.space_group_name_H-M   'P 1'
#
loop_
_entity.id
_entity.type
_entity.pdbx_description
1 polymer ?
#
loop_
_entity_poly.entity_id
_entity_poly.type
_entity_poly.pdbx_seq_one_letter_code
_entity_poly.pdbx_strand_id
1 'polypeptide(L)'
;TALRRIAEAKRLQKGLPTRDPGTCRVQLPELPTPGEVFYVARTGRDTAEGSKNKPFRTLKRARDAVRSLKQSRSGQLPEGGVKIVISGGDYPWKQTLKLTPEDSGTAAKPVVYQVDPGQKAIFRGGVRIAEWKPISDSRLRDKLDVNIRDRVLGADLKALGIENLGDATALRKSPELFVDGKPQTLARWPNKGFVKTGAILGKDTFKVWNSIDGCRDGKFSYVEDRPSRWLDEPDVRLYGYWFWDWFE
;
A
#
# COMPACT_ATOMS: atom_id res chain seq x y z
N THR A 1 8.15 20.14 14.33
CA THR A 1 8.19 20.91 13.12
C THR A 1 9.49 21.69 13.03
N ALA A 2 9.70 22.57 12.04
CA ALA A 2 10.97 23.26 11.78
C ALA A 2 11.54 23.98 13.03
N LEU A 3 10.72 24.71 13.76
CA LEU A 3 11.16 25.42 14.98
C LEU A 3 11.74 24.48 16.05
N ARG A 4 11.17 23.28 16.22
CA ARG A 4 11.72 22.27 17.15
C ARG A 4 13.08 21.75 16.70
N ARG A 5 13.28 21.54 15.39
CA ARG A 5 14.57 21.11 14.82
C ARG A 5 15.64 22.19 14.99
N ILE A 6 15.29 23.46 14.77
CA ILE A 6 16.18 24.61 14.99
C ILE A 6 16.58 24.70 16.48
N ALA A 7 15.62 24.56 17.38
CA ALA A 7 15.89 24.58 18.82
C ALA A 7 16.80 23.42 19.24
N GLU A 8 16.63 22.23 18.66
CA GLU A 8 17.50 21.08 18.91
C GLU A 8 18.91 21.30 18.37
N ALA A 9 19.04 21.80 17.15
CA ALA A 9 20.34 22.14 16.58
C ALA A 9 21.11 23.16 17.46
N LYS A 10 20.43 24.19 17.95
CA LYS A 10 21.03 25.17 18.88
C LYS A 10 21.45 24.56 20.22
N ARG A 11 20.76 23.55 20.71
CA ARG A 11 21.17 22.79 21.92
C ARG A 11 22.45 22.01 21.66
N LEU A 12 22.50 21.27 20.55
CA LEU A 12 23.68 20.47 20.18
C LEU A 12 24.91 21.34 19.95
N GLN A 13 24.75 22.52 19.33
CA GLN A 13 25.85 23.49 19.18
C GLN A 13 26.41 23.97 20.52
N LYS A 14 25.61 23.97 21.58
CA LYS A 14 26.03 24.31 22.93
C LYS A 14 26.60 23.10 23.73
N GLY A 15 26.81 21.96 23.08
CA GLY A 15 27.29 20.73 23.73
C GLY A 15 26.27 20.07 24.68
N LEU A 16 24.99 20.48 24.61
CA LEU A 16 23.95 19.88 25.43
C LEU A 16 23.50 18.54 24.82
N PRO A 17 23.14 17.54 25.64
CA PRO A 17 22.68 16.25 25.14
C PRO A 17 21.41 16.40 24.32
N THR A 18 21.19 15.45 23.40
CA THR A 18 19.91 15.35 22.65
C THR A 18 18.74 15.25 23.62
N ARG A 19 17.61 15.81 23.22
CA ARG A 19 16.36 15.62 23.98
C ARG A 19 15.96 14.14 23.93
N ASP A 20 15.40 13.68 25.03
CA ASP A 20 14.75 12.38 25.05
C ASP A 20 13.63 12.34 24.02
N PRO A 21 13.68 11.43 23.00
CA PRO A 21 12.60 11.27 22.05
C PRO A 21 11.22 11.01 22.69
N GLY A 22 11.21 10.44 23.91
CA GLY A 22 9.99 10.21 24.67
C GLY A 22 9.23 11.50 24.98
N THR A 23 9.94 12.62 25.20
CA THR A 23 9.33 13.93 25.48
C THR A 23 8.61 14.53 24.28
N CYS A 24 8.87 14.01 23.06
CA CYS A 24 8.23 14.46 21.84
C CYS A 24 7.04 13.57 21.42
N ARG A 25 6.82 12.47 22.12
CA ARG A 25 5.70 11.58 21.85
C ARG A 25 4.40 12.19 22.40
N VAL A 26 3.34 12.03 21.62
CA VAL A 26 2.00 12.40 22.08
C VAL A 26 1.64 11.48 23.24
N GLN A 27 1.35 12.07 24.39
CA GLN A 27 0.76 11.34 25.52
C GLN A 27 -0.70 11.01 25.15
N LEU A 28 -1.02 9.75 25.04
CA LEU A 28 -2.42 9.34 24.84
C LEU A 28 -3.16 9.54 26.18
N PRO A 29 -4.37 10.11 26.14
CA PRO A 29 -5.17 10.24 27.35
C PRO A 29 -5.55 8.85 27.88
N GLU A 30 -5.69 8.73 29.19
CA GLU A 30 -6.30 7.55 29.79
C GLU A 30 -7.74 7.42 29.28
N LEU A 31 -8.07 6.21 28.83
CA LEU A 31 -9.41 5.94 28.32
C LEU A 31 -10.34 5.58 29.48
N PRO A 32 -11.55 6.12 29.52
CA PRO A 32 -12.53 5.74 30.52
C PRO A 32 -12.93 4.27 30.35
N THR A 33 -13.46 3.67 31.43
CA THR A 33 -14.07 2.34 31.35
C THR A 33 -15.26 2.40 30.39
N PRO A 34 -15.29 1.59 29.32
CA PRO A 34 -16.34 1.68 28.30
C PRO A 34 -17.68 1.24 28.87
N GLY A 35 -18.73 1.98 28.57
CA GLY A 35 -20.11 1.62 28.94
C GLY A 35 -20.72 0.54 28.04
N GLU A 36 -20.14 0.31 26.85
CA GLU A 36 -20.55 -0.75 25.93
C GLU A 36 -19.32 -1.31 25.21
N VAL A 37 -19.31 -2.63 24.96
CA VAL A 37 -18.21 -3.31 24.27
C VAL A 37 -18.75 -4.20 23.17
N PHE A 38 -18.36 -3.93 21.93
CA PHE A 38 -18.59 -4.82 20.79
C PHE A 38 -17.35 -5.60 20.43
N TYR A 39 -17.53 -6.79 19.92
CA TYR A 39 -16.45 -7.67 19.49
C TYR A 39 -16.52 -7.96 18.00
N VAL A 40 -15.36 -7.98 17.38
CA VAL A 40 -15.19 -8.32 15.95
C VAL A 40 -14.20 -9.47 15.83
N ALA A 41 -14.59 -10.53 15.14
CA ALA A 41 -13.72 -11.67 14.88
C ALA A 41 -13.96 -12.24 13.47
N ARG A 42 -12.94 -12.83 12.87
CA ARG A 42 -13.06 -13.48 11.56
C ARG A 42 -14.12 -14.57 11.49
N THR A 43 -14.29 -15.28 12.59
CA THR A 43 -15.30 -16.34 12.76
C THR A 43 -16.69 -15.80 13.10
N GLY A 44 -16.80 -14.48 13.32
CA GLY A 44 -18.05 -13.82 13.64
C GLY A 44 -19.04 -13.76 12.48
N ARG A 45 -20.23 -13.23 12.76
CA ARG A 45 -21.31 -13.03 11.79
C ARG A 45 -21.90 -11.64 11.96
N ASP A 46 -22.17 -10.95 10.86
CA ASP A 46 -22.75 -9.60 10.90
C ASP A 46 -24.23 -9.56 11.30
N THR A 47 -24.87 -10.73 11.35
CA THR A 47 -26.23 -10.93 11.92
C THR A 47 -26.21 -11.17 13.43
N ALA A 48 -25.02 -11.32 14.03
CA ALA A 48 -24.88 -11.53 15.47
C ALA A 48 -25.08 -10.21 16.25
N GLU A 49 -25.08 -10.32 17.58
CA GLU A 49 -25.29 -9.19 18.50
C GLU A 49 -24.01 -8.40 18.81
N GLY A 50 -22.84 -8.92 18.46
CA GLY A 50 -21.55 -8.28 18.72
C GLY A 50 -20.96 -8.52 20.10
N SER A 51 -21.50 -9.46 20.87
CA SER A 51 -20.95 -9.87 22.16
C SER A 51 -19.66 -10.70 21.98
N LYS A 52 -18.92 -10.93 23.07
CA LYS A 52 -17.69 -11.74 23.06
C LYS A 52 -17.91 -13.14 22.49
N ASN A 53 -19.05 -13.76 22.79
CA ASN A 53 -19.38 -15.11 22.34
C ASN A 53 -20.04 -15.15 20.96
N LYS A 54 -20.62 -14.04 20.52
CA LYS A 54 -21.27 -13.88 19.21
C LYS A 54 -20.79 -12.59 18.52
N PRO A 55 -19.50 -12.55 18.14
CA PRO A 55 -18.91 -11.34 17.59
C PRO A 55 -19.44 -11.01 16.19
N PHE A 56 -19.33 -9.78 15.81
CA PHE A 56 -19.48 -9.34 14.42
C PHE A 56 -18.34 -9.89 13.56
N ARG A 57 -18.58 -9.98 12.27
CA ARG A 57 -17.55 -10.36 11.30
C ARG A 57 -16.75 -9.17 10.79
N THR A 58 -17.38 -8.00 10.67
CA THR A 58 -16.79 -6.82 10.01
C THR A 58 -16.78 -5.59 10.92
N LEU A 59 -15.79 -4.73 10.72
CA LEU A 59 -15.75 -3.41 11.35
C LEU A 59 -16.89 -2.50 10.87
N LYS A 60 -17.36 -2.69 9.64
CA LYS A 60 -18.53 -1.97 9.13
C LYS A 60 -19.75 -2.25 10.02
N ARG A 61 -20.00 -3.52 10.33
CA ARG A 61 -21.13 -3.88 11.19
C ARG A 61 -20.96 -3.35 12.62
N ALA A 62 -19.72 -3.38 13.15
CA ALA A 62 -19.45 -2.79 14.46
C ALA A 62 -19.71 -1.28 14.48
N ARG A 63 -19.26 -0.53 13.45
CA ARG A 63 -19.59 0.89 13.27
C ARG A 63 -21.10 1.11 13.24
N ASP A 64 -21.82 0.31 12.45
CA ASP A 64 -23.27 0.45 12.30
C ASP A 64 -24.00 0.11 13.63
N ALA A 65 -23.46 -0.80 14.45
CA ALA A 65 -23.97 -1.07 15.79
C ALA A 65 -23.80 0.14 16.73
N VAL A 66 -22.64 0.84 16.66
CA VAL A 66 -22.43 2.08 17.42
C VAL A 66 -23.42 3.15 17.01
N ARG A 67 -23.69 3.31 15.70
CA ARG A 67 -24.70 4.25 15.20
C ARG A 67 -26.10 3.91 15.73
N SER A 68 -26.49 2.64 15.64
CA SER A 68 -27.79 2.18 16.18
C SER A 68 -27.90 2.42 17.69
N LEU A 69 -26.83 2.18 18.44
CA LEU A 69 -26.78 2.44 19.87
C LEU A 69 -26.96 3.95 20.18
N LYS A 70 -26.30 4.83 19.41
CA LYS A 70 -26.49 6.28 19.54
C LYS A 70 -27.93 6.70 19.24
N GLN A 71 -28.51 6.18 18.16
CA GLN A 71 -29.89 6.46 17.79
C GLN A 71 -30.89 6.05 18.88
N SER A 72 -30.73 4.87 19.48
CA SER A 72 -31.58 4.41 20.58
C SER A 72 -31.44 5.22 21.87
N ARG A 73 -30.37 6.04 21.96
CA ARG A 73 -30.05 6.89 23.12
C ARG A 73 -30.11 8.39 22.79
N SER A 74 -31.01 8.78 21.90
CA SER A 74 -31.21 10.19 21.51
C SER A 74 -29.91 10.88 21.02
N GLY A 75 -29.07 10.14 20.28
CA GLY A 75 -27.80 10.64 19.74
C GLY A 75 -26.62 10.59 20.69
N GLN A 76 -26.77 10.05 21.90
CA GLN A 76 -25.73 9.99 22.93
C GLN A 76 -25.09 8.61 23.02
N LEU A 77 -23.78 8.56 23.26
CA LEU A 77 -23.08 7.34 23.68
C LEU A 77 -23.29 7.08 25.19
N PRO A 78 -23.19 5.83 25.64
CA PRO A 78 -23.19 5.52 27.06
C PRO A 78 -22.03 6.20 27.79
N GLU A 79 -22.12 6.31 29.11
CA GLU A 79 -21.03 6.81 29.94
C GLU A 79 -19.78 5.96 29.72
N GLY A 80 -18.60 6.58 29.61
CA GLY A 80 -17.35 5.90 29.26
C GLY A 80 -17.24 5.51 27.77
N GLY A 81 -18.27 5.76 26.95
CA GLY A 81 -18.24 5.51 25.51
C GLY A 81 -18.38 4.06 25.09
N VAL A 82 -17.86 3.73 23.92
CA VAL A 82 -17.95 2.39 23.30
C VAL A 82 -16.57 1.90 22.92
N LYS A 83 -16.28 0.64 23.21
CA LYS A 83 -15.07 -0.05 22.76
C LYS A 83 -15.39 -1.15 21.76
N ILE A 84 -14.70 -1.17 20.65
CA ILE A 84 -14.74 -2.26 19.66
C ILE A 84 -13.46 -3.06 19.82
N VAL A 85 -13.56 -4.28 20.30
CA VAL A 85 -12.44 -5.22 20.47
C VAL A 85 -12.32 -6.10 19.23
N ILE A 86 -11.16 -6.08 18.61
CA ILE A 86 -10.88 -6.80 17.37
C ILE A 86 -9.98 -7.97 17.69
N SER A 87 -10.44 -9.18 17.43
CA SER A 87 -9.63 -10.40 17.59
C SER A 87 -8.51 -10.44 16.56
N GLY A 88 -7.40 -11.10 16.91
CA GLY A 88 -6.30 -11.31 15.97
C GLY A 88 -6.73 -12.07 14.72
N GLY A 89 -5.98 -11.85 13.64
CA GLY A 89 -6.20 -12.55 12.38
C GLY A 89 -6.01 -11.66 11.14
N ASP A 90 -6.15 -12.27 9.99
CA ASP A 90 -6.09 -11.63 8.68
C ASP A 90 -7.50 -11.24 8.21
N TYR A 91 -7.76 -9.97 8.02
CA TYR A 91 -9.04 -9.41 7.61
C TYR A 91 -8.95 -8.93 6.15
N PRO A 92 -9.61 -9.62 5.19
CA PRO A 92 -9.71 -9.10 3.82
C PRO A 92 -10.47 -7.78 3.82
N TRP A 93 -9.89 -6.76 3.19
CA TRP A 93 -10.44 -5.41 3.20
C TRP A 93 -10.76 -4.96 1.78
N LYS A 94 -11.96 -5.26 1.31
CA LYS A 94 -12.37 -4.99 -0.08
C LYS A 94 -13.05 -3.63 -0.28
N GLN A 95 -13.45 -2.97 0.80
CA GLN A 95 -14.23 -1.73 0.74
C GLN A 95 -13.72 -0.73 1.78
N THR A 96 -13.76 0.55 1.43
CA THR A 96 -13.39 1.62 2.38
C THR A 96 -14.36 1.67 3.56
N LEU A 97 -13.82 1.66 4.76
CA LEU A 97 -14.58 2.01 5.97
C LEU A 97 -14.69 3.53 6.05
N LYS A 98 -15.87 4.04 5.76
CA LYS A 98 -16.14 5.47 5.89
C LYS A 98 -16.60 5.78 7.31
N LEU A 99 -15.86 6.62 8.01
CA LEU A 99 -16.25 7.23 9.27
C LEU A 99 -16.65 8.67 9.00
N THR A 100 -17.74 9.12 9.60
CA THR A 100 -18.30 10.45 9.45
C THR A 100 -18.42 11.11 10.83
N PRO A 101 -18.78 12.38 10.98
CA PRO A 101 -19.03 13.00 12.27
C PRO A 101 -20.00 12.23 13.17
N GLU A 102 -20.94 11.48 12.56
CA GLU A 102 -21.88 10.59 13.25
C GLU A 102 -21.16 9.50 14.06
N ASP A 103 -19.99 9.05 13.60
CA ASP A 103 -19.20 7.99 14.25
C ASP A 103 -18.30 8.51 15.36
N SER A 104 -18.26 9.82 15.56
CA SER A 104 -17.41 10.45 16.57
C SER A 104 -17.96 10.28 17.97
N GLY A 105 -17.06 10.11 18.92
CA GLY A 105 -17.33 10.24 20.36
C GLY A 105 -16.89 11.59 20.88
N THR A 106 -16.80 11.70 22.19
CA THR A 106 -16.22 12.83 22.93
C THR A 106 -15.06 12.34 23.79
N ALA A 107 -14.33 13.25 24.43
CA ALA A 107 -13.26 12.86 25.37
C ALA A 107 -13.78 11.98 26.53
N ALA A 108 -14.97 12.27 27.06
CA ALA A 108 -15.60 11.49 28.12
C ALA A 108 -16.31 10.22 27.62
N LYS A 109 -16.73 10.22 26.37
CA LYS A 109 -17.47 9.11 25.73
C LYS A 109 -16.85 8.75 24.37
N PRO A 110 -15.62 8.24 24.35
CA PRO A 110 -14.92 7.92 23.11
C PRO A 110 -15.48 6.70 22.41
N VAL A 111 -15.25 6.61 21.10
CA VAL A 111 -15.39 5.38 20.31
C VAL A 111 -14.00 4.82 20.04
N VAL A 112 -13.67 3.69 20.66
CA VAL A 112 -12.33 3.11 20.65
C VAL A 112 -12.32 1.82 19.84
N TYR A 113 -11.50 1.76 18.79
CA TYR A 113 -11.20 0.54 18.07
C TYR A 113 -9.84 0.02 18.54
N GLN A 114 -9.81 -1.15 19.10
CA GLN A 114 -8.60 -1.72 19.68
C GLN A 114 -8.49 -3.21 19.37
N VAL A 115 -7.30 -3.66 19.01
CA VAL A 115 -7.02 -5.10 18.92
C VAL A 115 -6.97 -5.68 20.33
N ASP A 116 -7.46 -6.91 20.49
CA ASP A 116 -7.41 -7.63 21.75
C ASP A 116 -5.95 -7.73 22.24
N PRO A 117 -5.67 -7.41 23.50
CA PRO A 117 -4.30 -7.38 24.02
C PRO A 117 -3.52 -8.66 23.72
N GLY A 118 -2.28 -8.50 23.28
CA GLY A 118 -1.40 -9.61 22.90
C GLY A 118 -1.70 -10.25 21.54
N GLN A 119 -2.72 -9.80 20.82
CA GLN A 119 -3.05 -10.28 19.48
C GLN A 119 -2.60 -9.31 18.37
N LYS A 120 -2.60 -9.78 17.12
CA LYS A 120 -2.31 -8.98 15.94
C LYS A 120 -3.41 -9.14 14.91
N ALA A 121 -4.07 -8.05 14.54
CA ALA A 121 -5.01 -7.99 13.44
C ALA A 121 -4.38 -7.29 12.23
N ILE A 122 -4.48 -7.91 11.05
CA ILE A 122 -3.94 -7.37 9.80
C ILE A 122 -5.10 -7.18 8.84
N PHE A 123 -5.30 -5.94 8.38
CA PHE A 123 -6.29 -5.60 7.36
C PHE A 123 -5.59 -5.50 6.01
N ARG A 124 -6.01 -6.32 5.04
CA ARG A 124 -5.39 -6.39 3.72
C ARG A 124 -6.34 -5.90 2.65
N GLY A 125 -5.95 -4.85 1.94
CA GLY A 125 -6.67 -4.35 0.76
C GLY A 125 -6.42 -5.19 -0.48
N GLY A 126 -5.29 -5.91 -0.53
CA GLY A 126 -4.92 -6.75 -1.66
C GLY A 126 -5.52 -8.16 -1.61
N VAL A 127 -5.40 -8.87 -2.72
CA VAL A 127 -5.81 -10.27 -2.85
C VAL A 127 -4.59 -11.16 -2.60
N ARG A 128 -4.76 -12.19 -1.77
CA ARG A 128 -3.71 -13.18 -1.53
C ARG A 128 -3.64 -14.17 -2.68
N ILE A 129 -2.48 -14.29 -3.28
CA ILE A 129 -2.16 -15.33 -4.27
C ILE A 129 -1.63 -16.53 -3.47
N ALA A 130 -2.46 -17.57 -3.34
CA ALA A 130 -2.09 -18.75 -2.56
C ALA A 130 -1.56 -19.89 -3.42
N GLU A 131 -1.95 -19.94 -4.70
CA GLU A 131 -1.59 -21.01 -5.60
C GLU A 131 -0.68 -20.49 -6.72
N TRP A 132 0.47 -21.12 -6.83
CA TRP A 132 1.45 -20.87 -7.88
C TRP A 132 1.69 -22.17 -8.63
N LYS A 133 1.59 -22.15 -9.95
CA LYS A 133 1.72 -23.34 -10.81
C LYS A 133 2.81 -23.13 -11.84
N PRO A 134 3.51 -24.20 -12.27
CA PRO A 134 4.39 -24.10 -13.43
C PRO A 134 3.64 -23.52 -14.63
N ILE A 135 4.31 -22.70 -15.43
CA ILE A 135 3.72 -22.12 -16.63
C ILE A 135 3.54 -23.23 -17.67
N SER A 136 2.30 -23.50 -18.06
CA SER A 136 1.94 -24.51 -19.07
C SER A 136 1.75 -23.93 -20.47
N ASP A 137 1.47 -22.64 -20.61
CA ASP A 137 1.32 -21.96 -21.91
C ASP A 137 2.67 -21.96 -22.65
N SER A 138 2.74 -22.63 -23.79
CA SER A 138 3.95 -22.76 -24.61
C SER A 138 4.46 -21.38 -25.06
N ARG A 139 3.57 -20.48 -25.48
CA ARG A 139 3.94 -19.13 -25.94
C ARG A 139 4.63 -18.33 -24.85
N LEU A 140 4.17 -18.44 -23.60
CA LEU A 140 4.82 -17.80 -22.47
C LEU A 140 6.15 -18.50 -22.12
N ARG A 141 6.19 -19.83 -22.18
CA ARG A 141 7.42 -20.59 -21.92
C ARG A 141 8.53 -20.27 -22.92
N ASP A 142 8.19 -20.12 -24.20
CA ASP A 142 9.16 -19.84 -25.26
C ASP A 142 9.81 -18.46 -25.15
N LYS A 143 9.16 -17.52 -24.46
CA LYS A 143 9.72 -16.20 -24.12
C LYS A 143 10.71 -16.25 -22.96
N LEU A 144 10.69 -17.29 -22.15
CA LEU A 144 11.57 -17.44 -21.00
C LEU A 144 12.90 -18.10 -21.41
N ASP A 145 13.98 -17.67 -20.77
CA ASP A 145 15.29 -18.30 -20.91
C ASP A 145 15.19 -19.79 -20.55
N VAL A 146 15.82 -20.65 -21.36
CA VAL A 146 15.79 -22.11 -21.22
C VAL A 146 16.23 -22.58 -19.83
N ASN A 147 17.17 -21.87 -19.20
CA ASN A 147 17.73 -22.23 -17.90
C ASN A 147 16.79 -21.94 -16.72
N ILE A 148 15.76 -21.13 -16.92
CA ILE A 148 14.85 -20.71 -15.83
C ILE A 148 13.40 -21.11 -16.07
N ARG A 149 13.00 -21.44 -17.31
CA ARG A 149 11.58 -21.64 -17.70
C ARG A 149 10.84 -22.66 -16.83
N ASP A 150 11.53 -23.71 -16.38
CA ASP A 150 10.93 -24.74 -15.53
C ASP A 150 10.85 -24.38 -14.05
N ARG A 151 11.48 -23.28 -13.66
CA ARG A 151 11.45 -22.74 -12.28
C ARG A 151 10.50 -21.55 -12.13
N VAL A 152 9.99 -21.03 -13.24
CA VAL A 152 9.05 -19.89 -13.21
C VAL A 152 7.65 -20.40 -12.92
N LEU A 153 7.04 -19.81 -11.92
CA LEU A 153 5.67 -20.10 -11.53
C LEU A 153 4.76 -18.95 -11.93
N GLY A 154 3.55 -19.27 -12.33
CA GLY A 154 2.50 -18.32 -12.66
C GLY A 154 1.29 -18.47 -11.76
N ALA A 155 0.48 -17.41 -11.68
CA ALA A 155 -0.83 -17.43 -11.06
C ALA A 155 -1.85 -16.76 -11.98
N ASP A 156 -3.04 -17.33 -12.08
CA ASP A 156 -4.14 -16.74 -12.84
C ASP A 156 -4.83 -15.68 -11.99
N LEU A 157 -4.54 -14.41 -12.28
CA LEU A 157 -5.09 -13.28 -11.56
C LEU A 157 -6.58 -13.09 -11.84
N LYS A 158 -7.07 -13.46 -13.05
CA LYS A 158 -8.50 -13.37 -13.40
C LYS A 158 -9.32 -14.36 -12.57
N ALA A 159 -8.82 -15.57 -12.39
CA ALA A 159 -9.46 -16.57 -11.52
C ALA A 159 -9.54 -16.10 -10.04
N LEU A 160 -8.64 -15.19 -9.63
CA LEU A 160 -8.68 -14.56 -8.32
C LEU A 160 -9.58 -13.32 -8.26
N GLY A 161 -10.27 -12.97 -9.34
CA GLY A 161 -11.12 -11.79 -9.46
C GLY A 161 -10.36 -10.48 -9.62
N ILE A 162 -9.10 -10.54 -10.06
CA ILE A 162 -8.28 -9.37 -10.41
C ILE A 162 -8.38 -9.17 -11.93
N GLU A 163 -9.34 -8.35 -12.36
CA GLU A 163 -9.59 -8.10 -13.78
C GLU A 163 -8.83 -6.88 -14.31
N ASN A 164 -8.55 -5.92 -13.43
CA ASN A 164 -7.86 -4.69 -13.78
C ASN A 164 -6.56 -4.57 -12.98
N LEU A 165 -5.45 -4.58 -13.67
CA LEU A 165 -4.11 -4.39 -13.08
C LEU A 165 -3.73 -2.91 -12.95
N GLY A 166 -4.63 -1.99 -13.29
CA GLY A 166 -4.31 -0.58 -13.33
C GLY A 166 -3.40 -0.22 -14.50
N ASP A 167 -2.71 0.88 -14.38
CA ASP A 167 -1.72 1.33 -15.36
C ASP A 167 -0.33 1.23 -14.72
N ALA A 168 0.49 0.33 -15.22
CA ALA A 168 1.85 0.11 -14.72
C ALA A 168 2.77 1.36 -14.85
N THR A 169 2.37 2.34 -15.64
CA THR A 169 3.11 3.60 -15.83
C THR A 169 2.61 4.75 -14.96
N ALA A 170 1.41 4.65 -14.43
CA ALA A 170 0.88 5.69 -13.59
C ALA A 170 1.42 5.55 -12.17
N LEU A 171 2.19 6.53 -11.70
CA LEU A 171 2.81 6.60 -10.36
C LEU A 171 1.87 6.25 -9.17
N ARG A 172 0.56 6.30 -9.38
CA ARG A 172 -0.44 6.03 -8.33
C ARG A 172 -1.48 4.97 -8.70
N LYS A 173 -1.31 4.29 -9.81
CA LYS A 173 -2.27 3.29 -10.32
C LYS A 173 -1.61 1.99 -10.74
N SER A 174 -0.29 1.88 -10.59
CA SER A 174 0.45 0.67 -10.88
C SER A 174 0.06 -0.45 -9.91
N PRO A 175 0.04 -1.70 -10.38
CA PRO A 175 -0.17 -2.84 -9.51
C PRO A 175 1.03 -3.00 -8.56
N GLU A 176 0.75 -3.40 -7.34
CA GLU A 176 1.77 -3.72 -6.36
C GLU A 176 1.71 -5.20 -6.01
N LEU A 177 2.85 -5.87 -6.07
CA LEU A 177 3.01 -7.25 -5.63
C LEU A 177 3.88 -7.28 -4.37
N PHE A 178 3.44 -7.99 -3.35
CA PHE A 178 4.20 -8.22 -2.13
C PHE A 178 4.47 -9.71 -1.94
N VAL A 179 5.72 -10.06 -1.70
CA VAL A 179 6.13 -11.42 -1.31
C VAL A 179 6.72 -11.35 0.08
N ASP A 180 6.15 -12.10 1.02
CA ASP A 180 6.54 -12.09 2.45
C ASP A 180 6.59 -10.68 3.06
N GLY A 181 5.63 -9.84 2.69
CA GLY A 181 5.52 -8.46 3.16
C GLY A 181 6.51 -7.48 2.54
N LYS A 182 7.32 -7.91 1.57
CA LYS A 182 8.26 -7.06 0.84
C LYS A 182 7.68 -6.69 -0.53
N PRO A 183 7.66 -5.39 -0.89
CA PRO A 183 7.24 -4.98 -2.21
C PRO A 183 8.19 -5.52 -3.27
N GLN A 184 7.63 -5.96 -4.37
CA GLN A 184 8.39 -6.45 -5.53
C GLN A 184 8.46 -5.37 -6.59
N THR A 185 9.54 -5.39 -7.35
CA THR A 185 9.73 -4.51 -8.49
C THR A 185 9.09 -5.16 -9.73
N LEU A 186 8.41 -4.37 -10.55
CA LEU A 186 7.97 -4.81 -11.87
C LEU A 186 9.18 -5.28 -12.69
N ALA A 187 8.96 -6.26 -13.56
CA ALA A 187 10.00 -6.76 -14.44
C ALA A 187 10.63 -5.58 -15.22
N ARG A 188 11.94 -5.47 -15.13
CA ARG A 188 12.70 -4.39 -15.76
C ARG A 188 14.09 -4.85 -16.18
N TRP A 189 14.65 -4.14 -17.11
CA TRP A 189 16.04 -4.26 -17.47
C TRP A 189 16.69 -2.87 -17.58
N PRO A 190 17.89 -2.70 -17.04
CA PRO A 190 18.63 -3.61 -16.18
C PRO A 190 17.94 -3.77 -14.80
N ASN A 191 18.23 -4.85 -14.10
CA ASN A 191 17.64 -5.10 -12.77
C ASN A 191 18.02 -4.02 -11.74
N LYS A 192 19.17 -3.37 -11.93
CA LYS A 192 19.65 -2.26 -11.09
C LYS A 192 20.23 -1.16 -11.98
N GLY A 193 20.04 0.10 -11.58
CA GLY A 193 20.55 1.25 -12.31
C GLY A 193 19.84 1.48 -13.65
N PHE A 194 20.53 2.10 -14.57
CA PHE A 194 20.07 2.51 -15.90
C PHE A 194 21.10 2.12 -16.96
N VAL A 195 20.66 1.98 -18.19
CA VAL A 195 21.52 1.91 -19.37
C VAL A 195 21.48 3.25 -20.09
N LYS A 196 22.54 3.59 -20.77
CA LYS A 196 22.58 4.80 -21.61
C LYS A 196 21.89 4.51 -22.93
N THR A 197 21.20 5.51 -23.47
CA THR A 197 20.80 5.52 -24.87
C THR A 197 22.04 5.53 -25.76
N GLY A 198 21.92 4.99 -26.94
CA GLY A 198 22.95 5.11 -27.99
C GLY A 198 22.85 6.43 -28.75
N ALA A 199 23.15 6.39 -30.04
CA ALA A 199 23.09 7.56 -30.92
C ALA A 199 21.65 8.06 -31.10
N ILE A 200 21.49 9.37 -31.22
CA ILE A 200 20.21 9.99 -31.59
C ILE A 200 20.04 9.82 -33.11
N LEU A 201 18.92 9.22 -33.50
CA LEU A 201 18.62 8.83 -34.88
C LEU A 201 17.50 9.67 -35.52
N GLY A 202 16.89 10.56 -34.77
CA GLY A 202 15.83 11.44 -35.26
C GLY A 202 16.35 12.50 -36.24
N LYS A 203 15.46 12.96 -37.10
CA LYS A 203 15.79 14.03 -38.09
C LYS A 203 15.61 15.43 -37.50
N ASP A 204 14.66 15.62 -36.61
CA ASP A 204 14.41 16.88 -35.92
C ASP A 204 15.27 16.98 -34.68
N THR A 205 16.58 17.22 -34.91
CA THR A 205 17.57 17.30 -33.84
C THR A 205 17.70 18.71 -33.30
N PHE A 206 18.04 18.82 -32.03
CA PHE A 206 18.32 20.07 -31.35
C PHE A 206 19.44 19.89 -30.30
N LYS A 207 20.10 20.99 -29.99
CA LYS A 207 21.10 21.02 -28.91
C LYS A 207 20.45 21.53 -27.62
N VAL A 208 20.60 20.77 -26.56
CA VAL A 208 20.25 21.22 -25.22
C VAL A 208 21.49 21.80 -24.58
N TRP A 209 21.44 23.08 -24.22
CA TRP A 209 22.56 23.78 -23.57
C TRP A 209 23.89 23.62 -24.28
N ASN A 210 23.84 23.67 -25.60
CA ASN A 210 24.98 23.59 -26.51
C ASN A 210 25.85 22.33 -26.47
N SER A 211 25.42 21.29 -25.70
CA SER A 211 26.28 20.11 -25.52
C SER A 211 25.56 18.76 -25.59
N ILE A 212 24.25 18.73 -25.41
CA ILE A 212 23.48 17.48 -25.39
C ILE A 212 22.63 17.41 -26.64
N ASP A 213 22.80 16.33 -27.42
CA ASP A 213 21.95 16.05 -28.57
C ASP A 213 20.60 15.49 -28.14
N GLY A 214 19.55 16.02 -28.69
CA GLY A 214 18.18 15.52 -28.53
C GLY A 214 17.48 15.46 -29.90
N CYS A 215 16.37 14.74 -29.98
CA CYS A 215 15.48 14.81 -31.12
C CYS A 215 14.02 14.76 -30.66
N ARG A 216 13.16 15.56 -31.34
CA ARG A 216 11.72 15.58 -31.04
C ARG A 216 11.01 14.32 -31.50
N ASP A 217 11.57 13.62 -32.49
CA ASP A 217 11.06 12.32 -32.95
C ASP A 217 11.18 11.21 -31.89
N GLY A 218 11.96 11.42 -30.81
CA GLY A 218 12.19 10.42 -29.78
C GLY A 218 12.94 9.18 -30.27
N LYS A 219 13.70 9.27 -31.37
CA LYS A 219 14.41 8.13 -31.99
C LYS A 219 15.85 8.08 -31.52
N PHE A 220 16.23 6.95 -30.95
CA PHE A 220 17.61 6.67 -30.53
C PHE A 220 17.94 5.19 -30.69
N SER A 221 19.21 4.85 -30.79
CA SER A 221 19.67 3.47 -30.73
C SER A 221 19.83 3.03 -29.27
N TYR A 222 19.84 1.73 -29.04
CA TYR A 222 20.24 1.13 -27.78
C TYR A 222 21.67 0.56 -27.88
N VAL A 223 22.35 0.42 -26.74
CA VAL A 223 23.79 0.10 -26.71
C VAL A 223 24.06 -1.41 -26.74
N GLU A 224 23.12 -2.23 -26.28
CA GLU A 224 23.27 -3.69 -26.20
C GLU A 224 22.20 -4.38 -27.04
N ASP A 225 22.31 -5.69 -27.24
CA ASP A 225 21.37 -6.47 -28.05
C ASP A 225 20.08 -6.87 -27.30
N ARG A 226 20.05 -6.72 -26.00
CA ARG A 226 18.94 -7.17 -25.14
C ARG A 226 17.57 -6.64 -25.57
N PRO A 227 17.39 -5.37 -25.94
CA PRO A 227 16.10 -4.86 -26.38
C PRO A 227 15.57 -5.52 -27.66
N SER A 228 16.42 -6.11 -28.50
CA SER A 228 15.98 -6.84 -29.70
C SER A 228 15.07 -8.04 -29.40
N ARG A 229 15.15 -8.57 -28.19
CA ARG A 229 14.32 -9.69 -27.73
C ARG A 229 12.86 -9.32 -27.46
N TRP A 230 12.55 -8.03 -27.45
CA TRP A 230 11.22 -7.50 -27.10
C TRP A 230 10.50 -6.87 -28.28
N LEU A 231 10.96 -7.09 -29.50
CA LEU A 231 10.37 -6.49 -30.72
C LEU A 231 8.89 -6.86 -30.87
N ASP A 232 8.51 -8.07 -30.46
CA ASP A 232 7.14 -8.58 -30.55
C ASP A 232 6.33 -8.38 -29.24
N GLU A 233 6.87 -7.69 -28.24
CA GLU A 233 6.15 -7.41 -27.01
C GLU A 233 5.26 -6.19 -27.17
N PRO A 234 3.95 -6.30 -26.92
CA PRO A 234 3.01 -5.21 -27.21
C PRO A 234 3.08 -4.05 -26.22
N ASP A 235 3.72 -4.23 -25.07
CA ASP A 235 3.71 -3.26 -23.97
C ASP A 235 5.11 -3.04 -23.37
N VAL A 236 6.09 -2.88 -24.24
CA VAL A 236 7.45 -2.46 -23.82
C VAL A 236 7.42 -0.99 -23.47
N ARG A 237 7.91 -0.68 -22.29
CA ARG A 237 7.94 0.69 -21.78
C ARG A 237 9.35 1.11 -21.45
N LEU A 238 9.64 2.37 -21.74
CA LEU A 238 10.91 3.01 -21.42
C LEU A 238 10.69 3.94 -20.22
N TYR A 239 11.55 3.80 -19.24
CA TYR A 239 11.57 4.65 -18.06
C TYR A 239 12.98 5.13 -17.82
N GLY A 240 13.17 6.42 -17.66
CA GLY A 240 14.51 6.96 -17.46
C GLY A 240 14.56 8.48 -17.42
N TYR A 241 15.77 8.98 -17.25
CA TYR A 241 16.07 10.41 -17.26
C TYR A 241 16.33 10.87 -18.67
N TRP A 242 15.38 11.57 -19.25
CA TRP A 242 15.42 11.98 -20.65
C TRP A 242 16.14 13.31 -20.87
N PHE A 243 16.15 14.14 -19.84
CA PHE A 243 16.79 15.43 -19.89
C PHE A 243 17.65 15.71 -18.67
N TRP A 244 17.09 15.63 -17.48
CA TRP A 244 17.76 15.70 -16.19
C TRP A 244 17.16 14.67 -15.26
N ASP A 245 17.70 14.60 -14.04
CA ASP A 245 17.28 13.64 -13.01
C ASP A 245 15.85 13.85 -12.46
N TRP A 246 15.11 14.81 -12.97
CA TRP A 246 13.68 15.01 -12.65
C TRP A 246 12.73 14.90 -13.86
N PHE A 247 13.22 14.62 -15.05
CA PHE A 247 12.40 14.36 -16.24
C PHE A 247 12.32 12.87 -16.53
N GLU A 248 11.22 12.26 -16.11
CA GLU A 248 10.90 10.85 -16.33
C GLU A 248 9.85 10.65 -17.42
#